data_baf7b05ed4c1d673f8650c350df8e8b9
#
_entry.id   baf7b05ed4c1d673f8650c350df8e8b9
#
_cell.length_a   1.000
_cell.length_b   1.000
_cell.length_c   1.000
_cell.angle_alpha   90.00
_cell.angle_beta   90.00
_cell.angle_gamma   90.00
#
_symmetry.space_group_name_H-M   'P 1'
#
loop_
_entity.id
_entity.type
_entity.pdbx_description
1 polymer ?
#
loop_
_entity_poly.entity_id
_entity_poly.type
_entity_poly.pdbx_seq_one_letter_code
_entity_poly.pdbx_strand_id
1 'polypeptide(L)'
;ITKPVLPMLMRMMTIPTFKAKYIISDAAREGRKYDYEMKSIYSPIGKPARKAYSLFPEINRLGKGFEYIDELLKASFQDGINIGEESFLENLVSELGLKWKEIKKHLNTSAWKKILNENCEDMYRGNCWGVPSFKITDADGSNPYYVWGQDRIWLVKEEINKRLNS
;
A
#
# COMPACT_ATOMS: atom_id res chain seq x y z
N ILE A 1 -1.37 -11.80 0.35
CA ILE A 1 -2.46 -10.87 -0.05
C ILE A 1 -2.11 -9.48 0.45
N THR A 2 -2.02 -8.50 -0.46
CA THR A 2 -1.79 -7.10 -0.11
C THR A 2 -3.11 -6.42 0.24
N LYS A 3 -3.12 -5.74 1.39
CA LYS A 3 -4.30 -5.04 1.90
C LYS A 3 -3.95 -3.58 2.17
N PRO A 4 -4.29 -2.63 1.29
CA PRO A 4 -4.10 -1.21 1.58
C PRO A 4 -5.00 -0.78 2.74
N VAL A 5 -4.51 0.17 3.54
CA VAL A 5 -5.22 0.73 4.69
C VAL A 5 -5.38 2.24 4.55
N LEU A 6 -6.39 2.80 5.20
CA LEU A 6 -6.51 4.26 5.33
C LEU A 6 -5.48 4.77 6.35
N PRO A 7 -4.66 5.77 6.01
CA PRO A 7 -3.70 6.34 6.95
C PRO A 7 -4.41 7.19 8.02
N MET A 8 -5.00 6.53 9.00
CA MET A 8 -5.75 7.22 10.06
C MET A 8 -4.85 8.03 10.99
N LEU A 9 -3.64 7.55 11.27
CA LEU A 9 -2.68 8.22 12.16
C LEU A 9 -2.14 9.53 11.57
N MET A 10 -2.02 9.67 10.26
CA MET A 10 -1.54 10.92 9.66
C MET A 10 -2.50 12.09 9.83
N ARG A 11 -3.77 11.84 10.17
CA ARG A 11 -4.74 12.90 10.48
C ARG A 11 -4.53 13.51 11.87
N MET A 12 -3.84 12.81 12.78
CA MET A 12 -3.66 13.21 14.17
C MET A 12 -2.25 13.68 14.52
N MET A 13 -1.28 13.50 13.60
CA MET A 13 0.12 13.85 13.85
C MET A 13 0.59 14.94 12.90
N THR A 14 0.89 16.10 13.45
CA THR A 14 1.70 17.11 12.72
C THR A 14 3.15 16.64 12.69
N ILE A 15 3.66 16.32 11.50
CA ILE A 15 5.07 15.96 11.33
C ILE A 15 5.87 17.24 11.12
N PRO A 16 6.81 17.59 12.01
CA PRO A 16 7.68 18.73 11.81
C PRO A 16 8.47 18.63 10.49
N THR A 17 8.69 19.74 9.83
CA THR A 17 9.35 19.79 8.51
C THR A 17 10.72 19.09 8.50
N PHE A 18 11.52 19.25 9.55
CA PHE A 18 12.83 18.59 9.65
C PHE A 18 12.70 17.06 9.73
N LYS A 19 11.68 16.55 10.42
CA LYS A 19 11.40 15.10 10.49
C LYS A 19 10.93 14.57 9.13
N ALA A 20 10.07 15.31 8.43
CA ALA A 20 9.63 14.94 7.09
C ALA A 20 10.81 14.85 6.11
N LYS A 21 11.72 15.84 6.14
CA LYS A 21 12.95 15.82 5.32
C LYS A 21 13.85 14.63 5.64
N TYR A 22 14.02 14.31 6.93
CA TYR A 22 14.80 13.14 7.33
C TYR A 22 14.18 11.84 6.81
N ILE A 23 12.88 11.65 6.98
CA ILE A 23 12.17 10.44 6.50
C ILE A 23 12.39 10.23 4.99
N ILE A 24 12.29 11.29 4.18
CA ILE A 24 12.51 11.22 2.74
C ILE A 24 13.97 10.81 2.44
N SER A 25 14.93 11.47 3.09
CA SER A 25 16.35 11.17 2.90
C SER A 25 16.70 9.75 3.32
N ASP A 26 16.09 9.27 4.40
CA ASP A 26 16.34 7.94 4.93
C ASP A 26 15.69 6.84 4.07
N ALA A 27 14.48 7.08 3.59
CA ALA A 27 13.83 6.20 2.62
C ALA A 27 14.67 6.03 1.34
N ALA A 28 15.28 7.12 0.84
CA ALA A 28 16.18 7.06 -0.30
C ALA A 28 17.47 6.27 -0.01
N ARG A 29 18.01 6.36 1.22
CA ARG A 29 19.18 5.56 1.64
C ARG A 29 18.83 4.07 1.72
N GLU A 30 17.71 3.74 2.35
CA GLU A 30 17.24 2.36 2.45
C GLU A 30 16.91 1.78 1.06
N GLY A 31 16.29 2.56 0.19
CA GLY A 31 15.96 2.15 -1.19
C GLY A 31 17.19 1.65 -1.96
N ARG A 32 18.35 2.28 -1.77
CA ARG A 32 19.59 1.85 -2.43
C ARG A 32 20.03 0.41 -2.09
N LYS A 33 19.65 -0.09 -0.92
CA LYS A 33 19.95 -1.48 -0.55
C LYS A 33 19.19 -2.51 -1.40
N TYR A 34 18.13 -2.06 -2.05
CA TYR A 34 17.24 -2.88 -2.85
C TYR A 34 17.25 -2.47 -4.33
N ASP A 35 18.29 -1.73 -4.75
CA ASP A 35 18.42 -1.17 -6.10
C ASP A 35 17.22 -0.28 -6.51
N TYR A 36 16.62 0.38 -5.51
CA TYR A 36 15.47 1.25 -5.68
C TYR A 36 15.94 2.70 -5.74
N GLU A 37 15.94 3.31 -6.93
CA GLU A 37 16.34 4.69 -7.13
C GLU A 37 15.13 5.63 -6.98
N MET A 38 15.14 6.46 -5.95
CA MET A 38 14.14 7.52 -5.78
C MET A 38 14.58 8.76 -6.58
N LYS A 39 14.01 8.96 -7.76
CA LYS A 39 14.32 10.12 -8.63
C LYS A 39 13.56 11.37 -8.19
N SER A 40 12.29 11.20 -7.88
CA SER A 40 11.41 12.29 -7.47
C SER A 40 10.25 11.73 -6.62
N ILE A 41 9.59 12.63 -5.88
CA ILE A 41 8.42 12.25 -5.06
C ILE A 41 7.28 13.20 -5.40
N TYR A 42 6.13 12.62 -5.75
CA TYR A 42 4.85 13.33 -5.77
C TYR A 42 4.00 12.85 -4.61
N SER A 43 3.62 13.77 -3.72
CA SER A 43 2.79 13.39 -2.57
C SER A 43 1.41 12.88 -3.02
N PRO A 44 1.07 11.61 -2.81
CA PRO A 44 -0.22 11.08 -3.20
C PRO A 44 -1.33 11.45 -2.22
N ILE A 45 -1.01 12.09 -1.11
CA ILE A 45 -1.95 12.38 -0.01
C ILE A 45 -3.11 13.27 -0.49
N GLY A 46 -4.33 12.88 -0.13
CA GLY A 46 -5.52 13.64 -0.44
C GLY A 46 -6.24 13.18 -1.72
N LYS A 47 -6.48 14.10 -2.65
CA LYS A 47 -7.26 13.82 -3.87
C LYS A 47 -6.63 12.75 -4.78
N PRO A 48 -5.30 12.77 -5.04
CA PRO A 48 -4.66 11.76 -5.89
C PRO A 48 -4.89 10.33 -5.38
N ALA A 49 -4.57 10.08 -4.11
CA ALA A 49 -4.78 8.77 -3.50
C ALA A 49 -6.25 8.34 -3.51
N ARG A 50 -7.18 9.25 -3.19
CA ARG A 50 -8.62 8.94 -3.18
C ARG A 50 -9.11 8.52 -4.56
N LYS A 51 -8.64 9.19 -5.61
CA LYS A 51 -8.99 8.89 -6.99
C LYS A 51 -8.43 7.54 -7.41
N ALA A 52 -7.14 7.29 -7.17
CA ALA A 52 -6.50 6.02 -7.47
C ALA A 52 -7.14 4.86 -6.69
N TYR A 53 -7.33 5.00 -5.37
CA TYR A 53 -7.94 3.95 -4.55
C TYR A 53 -9.41 3.68 -4.87
N SER A 54 -10.13 4.61 -5.52
CA SER A 54 -11.51 4.32 -5.94
C SER A 54 -11.60 3.16 -6.94
N LEU A 55 -10.54 2.89 -7.69
CA LEU A 55 -10.46 1.79 -8.66
C LEU A 55 -10.01 0.48 -8.01
N PHE A 56 -9.35 0.54 -6.85
CA PHE A 56 -8.72 -0.61 -6.21
C PHE A 56 -9.67 -1.79 -5.97
N PRO A 57 -10.92 -1.62 -5.46
CA PRO A 57 -11.80 -2.76 -5.18
C PRO A 57 -12.03 -3.65 -6.40
N GLU A 58 -12.29 -3.03 -7.55
CA GLU A 58 -12.55 -3.78 -8.77
C GLU A 58 -11.28 -4.41 -9.34
N ILE A 59 -10.17 -3.68 -9.36
CA ILE A 59 -8.88 -4.18 -9.82
C ILE A 59 -8.43 -5.36 -8.95
N ASN A 60 -8.62 -5.28 -7.63
CA ASN A 60 -8.31 -6.36 -6.71
C ASN A 60 -9.20 -7.59 -6.92
N ARG A 61 -10.51 -7.38 -7.18
CA ARG A 61 -11.43 -8.47 -7.53
C ARG A 61 -11.00 -9.22 -8.80
N LEU A 62 -10.36 -8.51 -9.73
CA LEU A 62 -9.81 -9.06 -10.97
C LEU A 62 -8.40 -9.67 -10.79
N GLY A 63 -7.90 -9.78 -9.56
CA GLY A 63 -6.62 -10.40 -9.24
C GLY A 63 -5.39 -9.54 -9.48
N LYS A 64 -5.56 -8.23 -9.76
CA LYS A 64 -4.48 -7.30 -10.08
C LYS A 64 -4.20 -6.27 -8.98
N GLY A 65 -4.68 -6.52 -7.76
CA GLY A 65 -4.58 -5.56 -6.67
C GLY A 65 -3.15 -5.29 -6.20
N PHE A 66 -2.29 -6.30 -6.16
CA PHE A 66 -0.89 -6.14 -5.76
C PHE A 66 -0.13 -5.31 -6.79
N GLU A 67 -0.16 -5.72 -8.04
CA GLU A 67 0.54 -5.03 -9.14
C GLU A 67 0.07 -3.57 -9.25
N TYR A 68 -1.23 -3.34 -9.09
CA TYR A 68 -1.78 -2.00 -9.10
C TYR A 68 -1.22 -1.09 -8.00
N ILE A 69 -1.18 -1.58 -6.75
CA ILE A 69 -0.64 -0.80 -5.62
C ILE A 69 0.86 -0.59 -5.77
N ASP A 70 1.60 -1.60 -6.22
CA ASP A 70 3.04 -1.51 -6.43
C ASP A 70 3.39 -0.41 -7.45
N GLU A 71 2.70 -0.37 -8.58
CA GLU A 71 2.89 0.66 -9.60
C GLU A 71 2.45 2.06 -9.13
N LEU A 72 1.39 2.18 -8.32
CA LEU A 72 1.04 3.46 -7.70
C LEU A 72 2.13 3.97 -6.75
N LEU A 73 2.76 3.08 -5.99
CA LEU A 73 3.84 3.45 -5.07
C LEU A 73 5.10 3.84 -5.85
N LYS A 74 5.49 3.08 -6.88
CA LYS A 74 6.61 3.43 -7.76
C LYS A 74 6.40 4.79 -8.41
N ALA A 75 5.25 4.99 -9.04
CA ALA A 75 4.91 6.26 -9.68
C ALA A 75 5.01 7.45 -8.71
N SER A 76 4.48 7.32 -7.48
CA SER A 76 4.49 8.39 -6.49
C SER A 76 5.86 8.65 -5.88
N PHE A 77 6.60 7.59 -5.50
CA PHE A 77 7.77 7.68 -4.64
C PHE A 77 9.10 7.41 -5.34
N GLN A 78 9.08 6.90 -6.55
CA GLN A 78 10.27 6.72 -7.37
C GLN A 78 10.32 7.74 -8.52
N ASP A 79 9.21 7.90 -9.23
CA ASP A 79 9.17 8.69 -10.47
C ASP A 79 8.55 10.07 -10.30
N GLY A 80 7.92 10.37 -9.17
CA GLY A 80 7.29 11.66 -8.88
C GLY A 80 6.07 11.98 -9.73
N ILE A 81 5.31 10.94 -10.11
CA ILE A 81 4.12 11.06 -10.94
C ILE A 81 2.89 11.32 -10.08
N ASN A 82 2.01 12.20 -10.55
CA ASN A 82 0.70 12.40 -9.95
C ASN A 82 -0.24 11.23 -10.27
N ILE A 83 -0.38 10.31 -9.33
CA ILE A 83 -1.26 9.14 -9.47
C ILE A 83 -2.76 9.48 -9.56
N GLY A 84 -3.14 10.72 -9.37
CA GLY A 84 -4.52 11.20 -9.52
C GLY A 84 -4.87 11.63 -10.95
N GLU A 85 -3.89 11.67 -11.86
CA GLU A 85 -4.15 11.98 -13.26
C GLU A 85 -4.87 10.82 -13.94
N GLU A 86 -5.95 11.16 -14.68
CA GLU A 86 -6.78 10.12 -15.31
C GLU A 86 -6.03 9.39 -16.43
N SER A 87 -5.21 10.10 -17.18
CA SER A 87 -4.35 9.52 -18.22
C SER A 87 -3.35 8.51 -17.66
N PHE A 88 -2.76 8.80 -16.48
CA PHE A 88 -1.89 7.85 -15.79
C PHE A 88 -2.66 6.58 -15.37
N LEU A 89 -3.84 6.75 -14.77
CA LEU A 89 -4.67 5.62 -14.33
C LEU A 89 -5.16 4.77 -15.51
N GLU A 90 -5.50 5.39 -16.64
CA GLU A 90 -5.89 4.69 -17.87
C GLU A 90 -4.75 3.84 -18.42
N ASN A 91 -3.54 4.41 -18.50
CA ASN A 91 -2.36 3.70 -18.95
C ASN A 91 -2.04 2.52 -18.02
N LEU A 92 -1.99 2.74 -16.72
CA LEU A 92 -1.72 1.70 -15.73
C LEU A 92 -2.74 0.55 -15.80
N VAL A 93 -4.03 0.87 -15.88
CA VAL A 93 -5.08 -0.14 -16.02
C VAL A 93 -4.91 -0.96 -17.31
N SER A 94 -4.51 -0.31 -18.40
CA SER A 94 -4.25 -0.97 -19.68
C SER A 94 -3.01 -1.87 -19.63
N GLU A 95 -1.93 -1.43 -18.98
CA GLU A 95 -0.71 -2.21 -18.75
C GLU A 95 -0.97 -3.46 -17.90
N LEU A 96 -1.92 -3.38 -16.97
CA LEU A 96 -2.38 -4.53 -16.19
C LEU A 96 -3.27 -5.51 -17.00
N GLY A 97 -3.51 -5.24 -18.28
CA GLY A 97 -4.35 -6.05 -19.15
C GLY A 97 -5.85 -5.87 -18.91
N LEU A 98 -6.25 -4.80 -18.24
CA LEU A 98 -7.65 -4.51 -17.93
C LEU A 98 -8.25 -3.48 -18.90
N LYS A 99 -9.57 -3.51 -19.06
CA LYS A 99 -10.27 -2.58 -19.95
C LYS A 99 -10.64 -1.29 -19.20
N TRP A 100 -9.98 -0.18 -19.53
CA TRP A 100 -10.25 1.12 -18.90
C TRP A 100 -11.74 1.48 -18.85
N LYS A 101 -12.47 1.28 -19.94
CA LYS A 101 -13.91 1.55 -20.02
C LYS A 101 -14.72 0.87 -18.90
N GLU A 102 -14.31 -0.30 -18.47
CA GLU A 102 -14.98 -1.05 -17.40
C GLU A 102 -14.53 -0.56 -16.03
N ILE A 103 -13.24 -0.35 -15.84
CA ILE A 103 -12.66 0.08 -14.56
C ILE A 103 -13.04 1.53 -14.24
N LYS A 104 -13.07 2.41 -15.23
CA LYS A 104 -13.44 3.82 -15.08
C LYS A 104 -14.80 4.04 -14.41
N LYS A 105 -15.73 3.11 -14.52
CA LYS A 105 -17.06 3.20 -13.86
C LYS A 105 -16.96 3.30 -12.33
N HIS A 106 -15.86 2.85 -11.76
CA HIS A 106 -15.58 2.90 -10.32
C HIS A 106 -14.86 4.17 -9.88
N LEU A 107 -14.47 5.02 -10.84
CA LEU A 107 -13.74 6.25 -10.55
C LEU A 107 -14.54 7.17 -9.63
N ASN A 108 -13.89 7.70 -8.59
CA ASN A 108 -14.48 8.59 -7.60
C ASN A 108 -15.62 7.97 -6.75
N THR A 109 -15.88 6.67 -6.82
CA THR A 109 -16.81 5.99 -5.91
C THR A 109 -16.26 5.99 -4.49
N SER A 110 -17.08 5.62 -3.50
CA SER A 110 -16.67 5.56 -2.08
C SER A 110 -16.52 4.14 -1.54
N ALA A 111 -16.75 3.11 -2.35
CA ALA A 111 -16.72 1.70 -1.93
C ALA A 111 -15.37 1.29 -1.31
N TRP A 112 -14.27 1.84 -1.83
CA TRP A 112 -12.93 1.61 -1.33
C TRP A 112 -12.72 2.00 0.14
N LYS A 113 -13.47 2.99 0.65
CA LYS A 113 -13.33 3.47 2.03
C LYS A 113 -13.66 2.39 3.05
N LYS A 114 -14.74 1.63 2.79
CA LYS A 114 -15.14 0.53 3.65
C LYS A 114 -14.06 -0.54 3.70
N ILE A 115 -13.55 -0.97 2.55
CA ILE A 115 -12.50 -1.99 2.44
C ILE A 115 -11.24 -1.57 3.18
N LEU A 116 -10.78 -0.33 2.97
CA LEU A 116 -9.55 0.16 3.62
C LEU A 116 -9.74 0.32 5.13
N ASN A 117 -10.93 0.69 5.60
CA ASN A 117 -11.23 0.74 7.02
C ASN A 117 -11.22 -0.67 7.65
N GLU A 118 -11.87 -1.65 7.02
CA GLU A 118 -11.85 -3.05 7.48
C GLU A 118 -10.42 -3.61 7.56
N ASN A 119 -9.58 -3.30 6.57
CA ASN A 119 -8.16 -3.66 6.60
C ASN A 119 -7.41 -2.98 7.77
N CYS A 120 -7.72 -1.73 8.04
CA CYS A 120 -7.14 -0.97 9.16
C CYS A 120 -7.55 -1.59 10.51
N GLU A 121 -8.82 -1.96 10.66
CA GLU A 121 -9.33 -2.62 11.85
C GLU A 121 -8.69 -4.00 12.06
N ASP A 122 -8.47 -4.77 10.98
CA ASP A 122 -7.75 -6.05 11.05
C ASP A 122 -6.31 -5.86 11.55
N MET A 123 -5.63 -4.82 11.07
CA MET A 123 -4.30 -4.42 11.53
C MET A 123 -4.30 -4.07 13.03
N TYR A 124 -5.27 -3.28 13.50
CA TYR A 124 -5.39 -2.88 14.91
C TYR A 124 -5.71 -4.05 15.84
N ARG A 125 -6.51 -5.03 15.40
CA ARG A 125 -6.74 -6.27 16.17
C ARG A 125 -5.43 -7.02 16.47
N GLY A 126 -4.44 -6.89 15.61
CA GLY A 126 -3.08 -7.41 15.83
C GLY A 126 -2.17 -6.50 16.62
N ASN A 127 -2.68 -5.44 17.26
CA ASN A 127 -1.90 -4.41 17.94
C ASN A 127 -0.87 -3.70 17.04
N CYS A 128 -1.05 -3.79 15.71
CA CYS A 128 -0.25 -3.06 14.74
C CYS A 128 -0.93 -1.73 14.44
N TRP A 129 -0.18 -0.63 14.46
CA TRP A 129 -0.73 0.72 14.33
C TRP A 129 -0.16 1.49 13.13
N GLY A 130 0.64 0.85 12.30
CA GLY A 130 1.29 1.45 11.14
C GLY A 130 1.56 0.46 10.01
N VAL A 131 2.12 0.96 8.92
CA VAL A 131 2.47 0.17 7.74
C VAL A 131 3.99 0.20 7.51
N PRO A 132 4.56 -0.88 6.96
CA PRO A 132 3.92 -2.16 6.66
C PRO A 132 3.59 -2.96 7.92
N SER A 133 2.45 -3.65 7.92
CA SER A 133 2.11 -4.66 8.91
C SER A 133 1.90 -5.99 8.21
N PHE A 134 2.32 -7.05 8.88
CA PHE A 134 2.24 -8.43 8.37
C PHE A 134 1.31 -9.24 9.24
N LYS A 135 0.45 -10.03 8.62
CA LYS A 135 -0.39 -11.02 9.29
C LYS A 135 -0.07 -12.38 8.71
N ILE A 136 0.41 -13.28 9.54
CA ILE A 136 0.71 -14.67 9.21
C ILE A 136 -0.39 -15.51 9.84
N THR A 137 -0.98 -16.43 9.07
CA THR A 137 -1.99 -17.37 9.55
C THR A 137 -1.63 -18.77 9.10
N ASP A 138 -2.25 -19.77 9.70
CA ASP A 138 -2.29 -21.12 9.15
C ASP A 138 -3.11 -21.14 7.85
N ALA A 139 -3.07 -22.24 7.11
CA ALA A 139 -3.74 -22.35 5.82
C ALA A 139 -5.26 -22.14 5.88
N ASP A 140 -5.87 -22.47 7.01
CA ASP A 140 -7.31 -22.29 7.29
C ASP A 140 -7.65 -20.86 7.80
N GLY A 141 -6.64 -19.98 7.93
CA GLY A 141 -6.81 -18.63 8.44
C GLY A 141 -6.75 -18.50 9.97
N SER A 142 -6.57 -19.62 10.70
CA SER A 142 -6.46 -19.63 12.16
C SER A 142 -5.08 -19.16 12.64
N ASN A 143 -4.93 -19.04 13.97
CA ASN A 143 -3.69 -18.70 14.66
C ASN A 143 -2.99 -17.44 14.09
N PRO A 144 -3.63 -16.29 14.00
CA PRO A 144 -3.03 -15.09 13.43
C PRO A 144 -1.86 -14.59 14.30
N TYR A 145 -0.72 -14.37 13.66
CA TYR A 145 0.45 -13.74 14.23
C TYR A 145 0.71 -12.43 13.48
N TYR A 146 0.90 -11.34 14.22
CA TYR A 146 1.04 -10.01 13.62
C TYR A 146 2.42 -9.44 13.92
N VAL A 147 3.00 -8.76 12.92
CA VAL A 147 4.29 -8.06 13.02
C VAL A 147 4.16 -6.71 12.34
N TRP A 148 4.63 -5.64 13.00
CA TRP A 148 4.69 -4.31 12.43
C TRP A 148 6.14 -3.86 12.18
N GLY A 149 6.38 -3.26 11.01
CA GLY A 149 7.63 -2.62 10.62
C GLY A 149 8.44 -3.42 9.58
N GLN A 150 9.02 -2.72 8.62
CA GLN A 150 9.89 -3.32 7.60
C GLN A 150 11.21 -3.84 8.19
N ASP A 151 11.61 -3.33 9.33
CA ASP A 151 12.81 -3.74 10.08
C ASP A 151 12.63 -5.10 10.78
N ARG A 152 11.42 -5.66 10.77
CA ARG A 152 11.07 -6.95 11.38
C ARG A 152 10.70 -8.04 10.37
N ILE A 153 11.10 -7.91 9.11
CA ILE A 153 10.89 -8.96 8.09
C ILE A 153 11.59 -10.27 8.50
N TRP A 154 12.70 -10.20 9.23
CA TRP A 154 13.35 -11.38 9.79
C TRP A 154 12.43 -12.20 10.71
N LEU A 155 11.63 -11.52 11.56
CA LEU A 155 10.67 -12.18 12.45
C LEU A 155 9.49 -12.79 11.67
N VAL A 156 9.02 -12.15 10.60
CA VAL A 156 8.03 -12.72 9.68
C VAL A 156 8.56 -14.02 9.08
N LYS A 157 9.81 -14.02 8.62
CA LYS A 157 10.46 -15.22 8.05
C LYS A 157 10.61 -16.33 9.07
N GLU A 158 11.00 -16.00 10.30
CA GLU A 158 11.11 -16.96 11.40
C GLU A 158 9.77 -17.64 11.71
N GLU A 159 8.69 -16.85 11.85
CA GLU A 159 7.36 -17.40 12.12
C GLU A 159 6.84 -18.29 10.99
N ILE A 160 7.08 -17.90 9.73
CA ILE A 160 6.72 -18.74 8.57
C ILE A 160 7.47 -20.07 8.62
N ASN A 161 8.79 -20.04 8.84
CA ASN A 161 9.61 -21.24 8.91
C ASN A 161 9.18 -22.18 10.07
N LYS A 162 8.84 -21.62 11.22
CA LYS A 162 8.32 -22.37 12.35
C LYS A 162 7.06 -23.14 11.98
N ARG A 163 6.12 -22.49 11.28
CA ARG A 163 4.85 -23.12 10.86
C ARG A 163 5.01 -24.17 9.76
N LEU A 164 5.98 -23.99 8.88
CA LEU A 164 6.25 -24.96 7.81
C LEU A 164 6.95 -26.22 8.33
N ASN A 165 7.58 -26.15 9.50
CA ASN A 165 8.32 -27.24 10.10
C ASN A 165 7.57 -27.92 11.29
N SER A 166 6.38 -27.45 11.60
CA SER A 166 5.47 -28.04 12.60
C SER A 166 4.44 -28.94 11.96
#